data_928cdef1e7d9b115e788051b588d7ce5
#
_entry.id   928cdef1e7d9b115e788051b588d7ce5
#
_cell.length_a   1.000
_cell.length_b   1.000
_cell.length_c   1.000
_cell.angle_alpha   90.00
_cell.angle_beta   90.00
_cell.angle_gamma   90.00
#
_symmetry.space_group_name_H-M   'P 1'
#
loop_
_entity.id
_entity.type
_entity.pdbx_description
1 polymer ?
#
loop_
_entity_poly.entity_id
_entity_poly.type
_entity_poly.pdbx_seq_one_letter_code
_entity_poly.pdbx_strand_id
1 'polypeptide(L)'
;MKFKTAGLIILPLLFSVFIFINASASSTQTTEIEWHSYEDGMARGKFEKKWVFLHFTAEWCYYCGVMEKETFKDPAIISSLNENFISIKIDYDRETKTSDFYRVRGLPDTIFIAEDGQIIGRRPGYIPPELLKRILKSILKERSQE
;
A
#
# COMPACT_ATOMS: atom_id res chain seq x y z
N MET A 1 -8.79 85.93 -9.97
CA MET A 1 -9.23 85.17 -8.83
C MET A 1 -9.11 83.68 -9.15
N LYS A 2 -8.30 82.99 -8.39
CA LYS A 2 -7.86 81.64 -8.70
C LYS A 2 -8.71 80.63 -7.95
N PHE A 3 -9.47 79.78 -8.60
CA PHE A 3 -10.12 78.67 -7.98
C PHE A 3 -9.24 77.42 -8.17
N LYS A 4 -8.73 76.87 -7.03
CA LYS A 4 -8.04 75.64 -7.02
C LYS A 4 -9.06 74.48 -6.94
N THR A 5 -9.13 73.72 -7.98
CA THR A 5 -9.86 72.44 -7.97
C THR A 5 -8.99 71.38 -7.36
N ALA A 6 -9.37 70.89 -6.15
CA ALA A 6 -8.77 69.77 -5.53
C ALA A 6 -9.25 68.46 -6.18
N GLY A 7 -8.36 67.80 -6.89
CA GLY A 7 -8.64 66.45 -7.44
C GLY A 7 -8.69 65.37 -6.36
N LEU A 8 -9.87 64.81 -6.17
CA LEU A 8 -10.08 63.68 -5.31
C LEU A 8 -9.65 62.41 -6.05
N ILE A 9 -8.49 61.89 -5.71
CA ILE A 9 -8.01 60.61 -6.23
C ILE A 9 -8.70 59.51 -5.46
N ILE A 10 -9.72 58.91 -6.08
CA ILE A 10 -10.36 57.69 -5.57
C ILE A 10 -9.46 56.50 -5.94
N LEU A 11 -8.73 55.98 -4.97
CA LEU A 11 -7.94 54.78 -5.11
C LEU A 11 -8.87 53.56 -5.02
N PRO A 12 -9.05 52.71 -6.06
CA PRO A 12 -9.85 51.53 -5.95
C PRO A 12 -9.07 50.50 -5.11
N LEU A 13 -9.55 50.20 -3.92
CA LEU A 13 -9.13 49.08 -3.10
C LEU A 13 -9.48 47.78 -3.84
N LEU A 14 -8.52 47.21 -4.55
CA LEU A 14 -8.60 45.86 -5.07
C LEU A 14 -8.55 44.91 -3.87
N PHE A 15 -9.71 44.59 -3.34
CA PHE A 15 -9.89 43.49 -2.35
C PHE A 15 -9.70 42.18 -3.10
N SER A 16 -8.44 41.76 -3.17
CA SER A 16 -8.09 40.43 -3.69
C SER A 16 -8.65 39.39 -2.72
N VAL A 17 -9.83 38.87 -3.02
CA VAL A 17 -10.39 37.70 -2.33
C VAL A 17 -9.56 36.50 -2.75
N PHE A 18 -8.57 36.18 -1.93
CA PHE A 18 -7.80 34.93 -2.02
C PHE A 18 -8.73 33.79 -1.58
N ILE A 19 -9.45 33.24 -2.56
CA ILE A 19 -10.24 32.02 -2.32
C ILE A 19 -9.25 30.90 -2.09
N PHE A 20 -9.00 30.57 -0.82
CA PHE A 20 -8.36 29.32 -0.44
C PHE A 20 -9.30 28.18 -0.80
N ILE A 21 -9.12 27.61 -1.97
CA ILE A 21 -9.72 26.34 -2.33
C ILE A 21 -9.01 25.30 -1.44
N ASN A 22 -9.61 25.01 -0.30
CA ASN A 22 -9.26 23.83 0.47
C ASN A 22 -9.67 22.62 -0.37
N ALA A 23 -8.76 22.14 -1.22
CA ALA A 23 -8.87 20.84 -1.83
C ALA A 23 -8.74 19.82 -0.69
N SER A 24 -9.86 19.50 -0.06
CA SER A 24 -9.95 18.31 0.80
C SER A 24 -9.61 17.13 -0.11
N ALA A 25 -8.36 16.67 -0.05
CA ALA A 25 -7.97 15.40 -0.63
C ALA A 25 -8.81 14.35 0.09
N SER A 26 -9.94 13.98 -0.53
CA SER A 26 -10.73 12.83 -0.12
C SER A 26 -9.81 11.63 -0.33
N SER A 27 -9.15 11.18 0.72
CA SER A 27 -8.43 9.91 0.71
C SER A 27 -9.50 8.84 0.52
N THR A 28 -9.65 8.38 -0.71
CA THR A 28 -10.45 7.19 -1.01
C THR A 28 -9.77 6.05 -0.28
N GLN A 29 -10.23 5.74 0.93
CA GLN A 29 -9.76 4.55 1.64
C GLN A 29 -10.19 3.36 0.81
N THR A 30 -9.22 2.74 0.15
CA THR A 30 -9.44 1.49 -0.56
C THR A 30 -9.86 0.44 0.45
N THR A 31 -10.99 -0.21 0.19
CA THR A 31 -11.57 -1.23 1.08
C THR A 31 -11.00 -2.62 0.85
N GLU A 32 -10.05 -2.74 -0.07
CA GLU A 32 -9.42 -3.99 -0.47
C GLU A 32 -7.91 -3.83 -0.68
N ILE A 33 -7.17 -4.94 -0.55
CA ILE A 33 -5.75 -4.98 -0.88
C ILE A 33 -5.60 -4.90 -2.39
N GLU A 34 -4.69 -4.02 -2.86
CA GLU A 34 -4.31 -3.93 -4.27
C GLU A 34 -3.36 -5.08 -4.63
N TRP A 35 -3.90 -6.13 -5.23
CA TRP A 35 -3.14 -7.30 -5.63
C TRP A 35 -2.57 -7.15 -7.04
N HIS A 36 -1.31 -7.52 -7.21
CA HIS A 36 -0.59 -7.51 -8.48
C HIS A 36 -0.22 -8.93 -8.92
N SER A 37 0.06 -9.11 -10.22
CA SER A 37 0.75 -10.30 -10.74
C SER A 37 2.21 -10.33 -10.26
N TYR A 38 2.86 -11.48 -10.40
CA TYR A 38 4.27 -11.61 -9.97
C TYR A 38 5.19 -10.63 -10.69
N GLU A 39 5.11 -10.62 -12.02
CA GLU A 39 5.99 -9.79 -12.86
C GLU A 39 5.78 -8.29 -12.61
N ASP A 40 4.52 -7.84 -12.60
CA ASP A 40 4.19 -6.43 -12.37
C ASP A 40 4.56 -6.02 -10.94
N GLY A 41 4.18 -6.81 -9.96
CA GLY A 41 4.46 -6.49 -8.56
C GLY A 41 5.94 -6.44 -8.23
N MET A 42 6.75 -7.36 -8.74
CA MET A 42 8.21 -7.32 -8.54
C MET A 42 8.86 -6.10 -9.24
N ALA A 43 8.41 -5.78 -10.46
CA ALA A 43 8.88 -4.60 -11.17
C ALA A 43 8.53 -3.31 -10.43
N ARG A 44 7.30 -3.19 -9.93
CA ARG A 44 6.83 -2.05 -9.13
C ARG A 44 7.59 -1.93 -7.82
N GLY A 45 7.76 -3.02 -7.09
CA GLY A 45 8.51 -3.02 -5.82
C GLY A 45 9.90 -2.41 -5.98
N LYS A 46 10.62 -2.82 -7.02
CA LYS A 46 11.94 -2.28 -7.37
C LYS A 46 11.88 -0.80 -7.79
N PHE A 47 10.93 -0.42 -8.64
CA PHE A 47 10.78 0.95 -9.15
C PHE A 47 10.38 1.95 -8.06
N GLU A 48 9.38 1.58 -7.25
CA GLU A 48 8.82 2.40 -6.18
C GLU A 48 9.65 2.32 -4.87
N LYS A 49 10.69 1.48 -4.84
CA LYS A 49 11.50 1.18 -3.65
C LYS A 49 10.62 0.76 -2.47
N LYS A 50 9.61 -0.05 -2.77
CA LYS A 50 8.72 -0.65 -1.77
C LYS A 50 9.05 -2.11 -1.57
N TRP A 51 8.89 -2.56 -0.35
CA TRP A 51 8.97 -3.97 -0.02
C TRP A 51 7.77 -4.73 -0.60
N VAL A 52 7.95 -6.01 -0.86
CA VAL A 52 6.92 -6.86 -1.45
C VAL A 52 6.33 -7.79 -0.39
N PHE A 53 5.01 -7.84 -0.35
CA PHE A 53 4.22 -8.84 0.37
C PHE A 53 3.75 -9.89 -0.63
N LEU A 54 4.41 -11.04 -0.66
CA LEU A 54 4.15 -12.13 -1.60
C LEU A 54 3.36 -13.24 -0.90
N HIS A 55 2.14 -13.50 -1.39
CA HIS A 55 1.21 -14.46 -0.80
C HIS A 55 0.84 -15.57 -1.78
N PHE A 56 1.08 -16.82 -1.38
CA PHE A 56 0.73 -18.02 -2.15
C PHE A 56 -0.57 -18.61 -1.65
N THR A 57 -1.47 -18.90 -2.57
CA THR A 57 -2.82 -19.39 -2.34
C THR A 57 -3.24 -20.44 -3.37
N ALA A 58 -4.35 -21.14 -3.14
CA ALA A 58 -5.02 -21.99 -4.12
C ALA A 58 -6.52 -22.09 -3.79
N GLU A 59 -7.36 -22.39 -4.78
CA GLU A 59 -8.81 -22.51 -4.59
C GLU A 59 -9.21 -23.59 -3.57
N TRP A 60 -8.50 -24.72 -3.55
CA TRP A 60 -8.74 -25.83 -2.63
C TRP A 60 -8.19 -25.59 -1.22
N CYS A 61 -7.43 -24.53 -1.00
CA CYS A 61 -6.77 -24.25 0.28
C CYS A 61 -7.76 -23.62 1.29
N TYR A 62 -8.24 -24.42 2.23
CA TYR A 62 -9.19 -23.97 3.26
C TYR A 62 -8.70 -22.74 4.05
N TYR A 63 -7.47 -22.78 4.57
CA TYR A 63 -6.92 -21.68 5.36
C TYR A 63 -6.58 -20.44 4.54
N CYS A 64 -6.37 -20.57 3.23
CA CYS A 64 -6.27 -19.44 2.33
C CYS A 64 -7.62 -18.70 2.27
N GLY A 65 -8.72 -19.45 2.10
CA GLY A 65 -10.07 -18.89 2.13
C GLY A 65 -10.42 -18.22 3.47
N VAL A 66 -9.91 -18.73 4.60
CA VAL A 66 -10.05 -18.07 5.91
C VAL A 66 -9.29 -16.74 5.94
N MET A 67 -8.04 -16.70 5.44
CA MET A 67 -7.27 -15.45 5.36
C MET A 67 -7.95 -14.39 4.48
N GLU A 68 -8.53 -14.79 3.34
CA GLU A 68 -9.27 -13.89 2.45
C GLU A 68 -10.47 -13.25 3.13
N LYS A 69 -11.15 -13.98 4.01
CA LYS A 69 -12.40 -13.52 4.67
C LYS A 69 -12.14 -12.75 5.97
N GLU A 70 -11.04 -13.03 6.64
CA GLU A 70 -10.74 -12.48 7.97
C GLU A 70 -9.53 -11.54 7.92
N THR A 71 -8.34 -12.08 7.58
CA THR A 71 -7.09 -11.34 7.66
C THR A 71 -7.02 -10.21 6.64
N PHE A 72 -7.39 -10.50 5.38
CA PHE A 72 -7.32 -9.53 4.28
C PHE A 72 -8.55 -8.62 4.18
N LYS A 73 -9.48 -8.72 5.13
CA LYS A 73 -10.59 -7.77 5.29
C LYS A 73 -10.41 -6.83 6.49
N ASP A 74 -9.36 -7.01 7.28
CA ASP A 74 -9.02 -6.07 8.38
C ASP A 74 -8.57 -4.71 7.80
N PRO A 75 -9.25 -3.59 8.12
CA PRO A 75 -8.94 -2.29 7.53
C PRO A 75 -7.51 -1.80 7.81
N ALA A 76 -6.95 -2.14 8.97
CA ALA A 76 -5.58 -1.74 9.33
C ALA A 76 -4.53 -2.51 8.51
N ILE A 77 -4.81 -3.77 8.18
CA ILE A 77 -3.96 -4.58 7.29
C ILE A 77 -4.04 -4.05 5.87
N ILE A 78 -5.25 -3.78 5.35
CA ILE A 78 -5.46 -3.21 4.02
C ILE A 78 -4.69 -1.90 3.87
N SER A 79 -4.87 -0.96 4.80
CA SER A 79 -4.16 0.32 4.80
C SER A 79 -2.65 0.12 4.84
N SER A 80 -2.15 -0.71 5.77
CA SER A 80 -0.72 -0.95 5.93
C SER A 80 -0.07 -1.58 4.69
N LEU A 81 -0.74 -2.55 4.06
CA LEU A 81 -0.23 -3.20 2.86
C LEU A 81 -0.24 -2.25 1.66
N ASN A 82 -1.34 -1.55 1.40
CA ASN A 82 -1.44 -0.65 0.26
C ASN A 82 -0.50 0.56 0.35
N GLU A 83 -0.25 1.07 1.56
CA GLU A 83 0.63 2.20 1.77
C GLU A 83 2.11 1.84 1.68
N ASN A 84 2.50 0.69 2.24
CA ASN A 84 3.91 0.41 2.53
C ASN A 84 4.50 -0.73 1.71
N PHE A 85 3.66 -1.58 1.09
CA PHE A 85 4.10 -2.75 0.34
C PHE A 85 3.52 -2.76 -1.07
N ILE A 86 4.11 -3.55 -1.94
CA ILE A 86 3.48 -4.04 -3.16
C ILE A 86 2.99 -5.45 -2.85
N SER A 87 1.68 -5.66 -2.90
CA SER A 87 1.07 -6.95 -2.59
C SER A 87 0.93 -7.80 -3.85
N ILE A 88 1.49 -8.99 -3.83
CA ILE A 88 1.46 -9.97 -4.92
C ILE A 88 0.72 -11.22 -4.46
N LYS A 89 -0.23 -11.68 -5.25
CA LYS A 89 -0.95 -12.93 -4.98
C LYS A 89 -0.62 -13.97 -6.06
N ILE A 90 -0.14 -15.13 -5.66
CA ILE A 90 0.26 -16.23 -6.52
C ILE A 90 -0.71 -17.39 -6.36
N ASP A 91 -1.29 -17.80 -7.47
CA ASP A 91 -2.03 -19.05 -7.55
C ASP A 91 -1.03 -20.21 -7.71
N TYR A 92 -0.92 -21.03 -6.67
CA TYR A 92 0.05 -22.12 -6.59
C TYR A 92 -0.07 -23.11 -7.76
N ASP A 93 -1.28 -23.40 -8.20
CA ASP A 93 -1.53 -24.40 -9.25
C ASP A 93 -1.27 -23.82 -10.66
N ARG A 94 -1.45 -22.52 -10.84
CA ARG A 94 -1.25 -21.84 -12.13
C ARG A 94 0.17 -21.32 -12.29
N GLU A 95 0.80 -20.87 -11.21
CA GLU A 95 2.14 -20.25 -11.22
C GLU A 95 3.19 -21.19 -10.63
N THR A 96 3.25 -22.41 -11.15
CA THR A 96 4.13 -23.49 -10.63
C THR A 96 5.61 -23.11 -10.63
N LYS A 97 6.08 -22.38 -11.66
CA LYS A 97 7.49 -21.95 -11.76
C LYS A 97 7.85 -21.01 -10.61
N THR A 98 6.97 -20.05 -10.29
CA THR A 98 7.15 -19.12 -9.18
C THR A 98 7.09 -19.86 -7.84
N SER A 99 6.13 -20.78 -7.70
CA SER A 99 5.97 -21.60 -6.50
C SER A 99 7.20 -22.50 -6.24
N ASP A 100 7.78 -23.09 -7.29
CA ASP A 100 9.00 -23.90 -7.22
C ASP A 100 10.23 -23.04 -6.90
N PHE A 101 10.35 -21.86 -7.52
CA PHE A 101 11.45 -20.92 -7.26
C PHE A 101 11.51 -20.54 -5.78
N TYR A 102 10.36 -20.22 -5.17
CA TYR A 102 10.27 -19.92 -3.74
C TYR A 102 10.19 -21.16 -2.86
N ARG A 103 10.26 -22.36 -3.44
CA ARG A 103 10.21 -23.65 -2.72
C ARG A 103 8.99 -23.74 -1.79
N VAL A 104 7.82 -23.34 -2.27
CA VAL A 104 6.57 -23.44 -1.52
C VAL A 104 6.20 -24.89 -1.35
N ARG A 105 5.96 -25.35 -0.10
CA ARG A 105 5.67 -26.75 0.25
C ARG A 105 4.32 -26.93 0.93
N GLY A 106 3.62 -25.84 1.22
CA GLY A 106 2.31 -25.85 1.85
C GLY A 106 1.66 -24.49 1.75
N LEU A 107 0.35 -24.45 1.90
CA LEU A 107 -0.45 -23.24 1.75
C LEU A 107 -1.29 -22.96 3.01
N PRO A 108 -1.61 -21.72 3.28
CA PRO A 108 -1.05 -20.52 2.64
C PRO A 108 0.45 -20.35 2.97
N ASP A 109 1.17 -19.60 2.16
CA ASP A 109 2.55 -19.22 2.46
C ASP A 109 2.77 -17.72 2.14
N THR A 110 3.41 -17.03 3.03
CA THR A 110 3.63 -15.59 2.90
C THR A 110 5.12 -15.26 3.02
N ILE A 111 5.64 -14.51 2.07
CA ILE A 111 7.04 -14.12 2.00
C ILE A 111 7.12 -12.60 1.94
N PHE A 112 8.03 -12.02 2.71
CA PHE A 112 8.37 -10.60 2.68
C PHE A 112 9.71 -10.42 1.97
N ILE A 113 9.76 -9.52 1.00
CA ILE A 113 10.93 -9.30 0.14
C ILE A 113 11.28 -7.81 0.20
N ALA A 114 12.55 -7.50 0.43
CA ALA A 114 13.05 -6.14 0.39
C ALA A 114 13.14 -5.60 -1.05
N GLU A 115 13.36 -4.31 -1.21
CA GLU A 115 13.42 -3.63 -2.52
C GLU A 115 14.58 -4.11 -3.41
N ASP A 116 15.62 -4.68 -2.81
CA ASP A 116 16.76 -5.30 -3.50
C ASP A 116 16.51 -6.77 -3.90
N GLY A 117 15.34 -7.32 -3.56
CA GLY A 117 14.95 -8.69 -3.84
C GLY A 117 15.34 -9.71 -2.78
N GLN A 118 15.94 -9.31 -1.66
CA GLN A 118 16.26 -10.22 -0.57
C GLN A 118 15.00 -10.63 0.20
N ILE A 119 14.89 -11.91 0.55
CA ILE A 119 13.84 -12.40 1.44
C ILE A 119 14.19 -12.00 2.87
N ILE A 120 13.37 -11.12 3.45
CA ILE A 120 13.52 -10.61 4.82
C ILE A 120 12.64 -11.33 5.83
N GLY A 121 11.68 -12.13 5.36
CA GLY A 121 10.84 -12.93 6.23
C GLY A 121 9.96 -13.91 5.47
N ARG A 122 9.58 -14.99 6.14
CA ARG A 122 8.64 -15.99 5.62
C ARG A 122 7.75 -16.51 6.72
N ARG A 123 6.48 -16.70 6.40
CA ARG A 123 5.48 -17.20 7.33
C ARG A 123 4.57 -18.23 6.66
N PRO A 124 4.92 -19.52 6.71
CA PRO A 124 4.04 -20.58 6.25
C PRO A 124 2.81 -20.73 7.15
N GLY A 125 1.68 -21.07 6.56
CA GLY A 125 0.42 -21.34 7.25
C GLY A 125 -0.43 -20.09 7.47
N TYR A 126 -1.58 -20.31 8.10
CA TYR A 126 -2.55 -19.27 8.42
C TYR A 126 -1.97 -18.19 9.34
N ILE A 127 -2.19 -16.94 8.99
CA ILE A 127 -1.79 -15.78 9.79
C ILE A 127 -3.06 -15.05 10.24
N PRO A 128 -3.45 -15.11 11.52
CA PRO A 128 -4.59 -14.34 12.00
C PRO A 128 -4.32 -12.84 11.96
N PRO A 129 -5.37 -11.98 11.90
CA PRO A 129 -5.24 -10.53 11.74
C PRO A 129 -4.27 -9.89 12.74
N GLU A 130 -4.39 -10.22 14.01
CA GLU A 130 -3.54 -9.65 15.07
C GLU A 130 -2.06 -10.00 14.91
N LEU A 131 -1.78 -11.21 14.40
CA LEU A 131 -0.40 -11.62 14.15
C LEU A 131 0.16 -10.87 12.94
N LEU A 132 -0.61 -10.76 11.85
CA LEU A 132 -0.13 -10.04 10.65
C LEU A 132 0.12 -8.57 10.95
N LYS A 133 -0.76 -7.90 11.70
CA LYS A 133 -0.53 -6.51 12.15
C LYS A 133 0.78 -6.34 12.92
N ARG A 134 1.09 -7.28 13.83
CA ARG A 134 2.38 -7.24 14.56
C ARG A 134 3.58 -7.46 13.65
N ILE A 135 3.49 -8.40 12.71
CA ILE A 135 4.56 -8.67 11.73
C ILE A 135 4.81 -7.42 10.87
N LEU A 136 3.77 -6.85 10.27
CA LEU A 136 3.89 -5.64 9.45
C LEU A 136 4.51 -4.48 10.22
N LYS A 137 4.06 -4.25 11.46
CA LYS A 137 4.63 -3.22 12.33
C LYS A 137 6.12 -3.45 12.63
N SER A 138 6.52 -4.69 12.89
CA SER A 138 7.93 -5.04 13.14
C SER A 138 8.80 -4.76 11.93
N ILE A 139 8.38 -5.24 10.77
CA ILE A 139 9.07 -5.05 9.48
C ILE A 139 9.24 -3.56 9.15
N LEU A 140 8.17 -2.77 9.29
CA LEU A 140 8.21 -1.33 9.02
C LEU A 140 9.10 -0.56 10.01
N LYS A 141 9.19 -1.03 11.25
CA LYS A 141 10.11 -0.45 12.24
C LYS A 141 11.57 -0.69 11.87
N GLU A 142 11.92 -1.89 11.42
CA GLU A 142 13.28 -2.21 10.96
C GLU A 142 13.68 -1.34 9.77
N ARG A 143 12.79 -1.22 8.77
CA ARG A 143 12.99 -0.35 7.60
C ARG A 143 13.28 1.11 7.97
N SER A 144 12.67 1.62 9.03
CA SER A 144 12.86 3.02 9.46
C SER A 144 14.19 3.27 10.18
N GLN A 145 14.98 2.22 10.44
CA GLN A 145 16.26 2.29 11.15
C GLN A 145 17.47 2.11 10.21
N GLU A 146 17.22 1.78 8.92
CA GLU A 146 18.23 1.72 7.86
C GLU A 146 18.40 3.09 7.18
#